data_84bbf26de7cd6685377328a94de4454c
#
_entry.id   84bbf26de7cd6685377328a94de4454c
#
_cell.length_a   1.000
_cell.length_b   1.000
_cell.length_c   1.000
_cell.angle_alpha   90.00
_cell.angle_beta   90.00
_cell.angle_gamma   90.00
#
_symmetry.space_group_name_H-M   'P 1'
#
loop_
_entity.id
_entity.type
_entity.pdbx_description
1 polymer ?
#
loop_
_entity_poly.entity_id
_entity_poly.type
_entity_poly.pdbx_seq_one_letter_code
_entity_poly.pdbx_strand_id
1 'polypeptide(L)'
;VIDTAPQLLIPFGSPESFYSHGISIGNKILLNDKNQIFFMGWKFPDNAHWYGQIGNLIINDSPSPYIPDYPFIPLDEIDPISLSYPYIIEDDGIYKMWYGSTNSWDSENGEMIHVIKYAESSDGSTWDKKGVAIPFEIGVAQAFSRPTILKFNNGYHMWYSYRSGDGTPYRIGYAHSADGKSWIRHHDKVRGIGISDWDNHMQCYPFAVLYNDKVYLFYNGNNYGKEGFGLLITDKNDWI
;
A
#
# COMPACT_ATOMS: atom_id res chain seq x y z
N VAL A 1 -25.90 17.59 -3.25
CA VAL A 1 -26.11 17.06 -1.89
C VAL A 1 -25.34 15.77 -1.82
N ILE A 2 -24.29 15.70 -1.01
CA ILE A 2 -23.59 14.46 -0.70
C ILE A 2 -24.48 13.76 0.31
N ASP A 3 -25.09 12.65 -0.09
CA ASP A 3 -25.82 11.79 0.83
C ASP A 3 -24.80 11.13 1.77
N THR A 4 -24.85 11.46 3.03
CA THR A 4 -24.00 10.82 4.03
C THR A 4 -24.68 9.51 4.41
N ALA A 5 -24.17 8.39 3.89
CA ALA A 5 -24.62 7.08 4.29
C ALA A 5 -24.47 6.94 5.82
N PRO A 6 -25.55 6.76 6.57
CA PRO A 6 -25.51 6.73 8.03
C PRO A 6 -24.93 5.43 8.61
N GLN A 7 -24.53 4.49 7.75
CA GLN A 7 -24.01 3.18 8.14
C GLN A 7 -22.66 2.90 7.48
N LEU A 8 -21.73 2.30 8.24
CA LEU A 8 -20.51 1.75 7.67
C LEU A 8 -20.92 0.66 6.66
N LEU A 9 -20.53 0.83 5.41
CA LEU A 9 -20.73 -0.19 4.36
C LEU A 9 -19.98 -1.49 4.68
N ILE A 10 -18.90 -1.39 5.45
CA ILE A 10 -18.07 -2.51 5.89
C ILE A 10 -17.99 -2.43 7.41
N PRO A 11 -18.63 -3.35 8.16
CA PRO A 11 -18.52 -3.38 9.61
C PRO A 11 -17.11 -3.84 10.05
N PHE A 12 -16.75 -3.54 11.29
CA PHE A 12 -15.59 -4.19 11.93
C PHE A 12 -15.79 -5.71 11.93
N GLY A 13 -14.68 -6.42 11.77
CA GLY A 13 -14.69 -7.86 11.89
C GLY A 13 -15.03 -8.33 13.31
N SER A 14 -15.44 -9.59 13.45
CA SER A 14 -15.59 -10.21 14.77
C SER A 14 -14.27 -10.18 15.53
N PRO A 15 -14.26 -10.28 16.87
CA PRO A 15 -13.03 -10.27 17.66
C PRO A 15 -11.97 -11.30 17.18
N GLU A 16 -12.42 -12.44 16.65
CA GLU A 16 -11.55 -13.51 16.16
C GLU A 16 -11.08 -13.29 14.72
N SER A 17 -11.73 -12.44 13.94
CA SER A 17 -11.36 -12.20 12.55
C SER A 17 -9.98 -11.53 12.43
N PHE A 18 -9.30 -11.75 11.30
CA PHE A 18 -8.00 -11.13 11.03
C PHE A 18 -8.06 -9.60 10.84
N TYR A 19 -9.25 -9.04 10.75
CA TYR A 19 -9.52 -7.60 10.58
C TYR A 19 -10.38 -7.01 11.71
N SER A 20 -10.30 -7.58 12.92
CA SER A 20 -11.13 -7.17 14.06
C SER A 20 -10.94 -5.70 14.47
N HIS A 21 -9.80 -5.08 14.17
CA HIS A 21 -9.51 -3.67 14.47
C HIS A 21 -9.65 -2.77 13.23
N GLY A 22 -9.90 -3.35 12.06
CA GLY A 22 -10.19 -2.59 10.85
C GLY A 22 -9.56 -3.13 9.59
N ILE A 23 -9.84 -2.41 8.51
CA ILE A 23 -9.26 -2.66 7.18
C ILE A 23 -8.61 -1.39 6.66
N SER A 24 -7.54 -1.56 5.90
CA SER A 24 -6.88 -0.49 5.17
C SER A 24 -6.78 -0.86 3.69
N ILE A 25 -7.50 -0.13 2.85
CA ILE A 25 -7.64 -0.47 1.43
C ILE A 25 -6.31 -0.33 0.70
N GLY A 26 -5.95 -1.35 -0.07
CA GLY A 26 -4.91 -1.32 -1.09
C GLY A 26 -5.45 -0.77 -2.40
N ASN A 27 -5.89 -1.65 -3.31
CA ASN A 27 -6.52 -1.23 -4.56
C ASN A 27 -7.67 -2.14 -4.99
N LYS A 28 -8.41 -1.66 -5.98
CA LYS A 28 -9.45 -2.41 -6.69
C LYS A 28 -8.88 -2.98 -7.99
N ILE A 29 -9.22 -4.22 -8.30
CA ILE A 29 -8.88 -4.90 -9.56
C ILE A 29 -10.04 -5.78 -10.03
N LEU A 30 -10.15 -6.02 -11.34
CA LEU A 30 -10.93 -7.10 -11.92
C LEU A 30 -10.07 -8.36 -11.89
N LEU A 31 -10.43 -9.33 -11.08
CA LEU A 31 -9.71 -10.59 -10.93
C LEU A 31 -10.71 -11.74 -11.04
N ASN A 32 -10.46 -12.66 -12.01
CA ASN A 32 -11.35 -13.78 -12.31
C ASN A 32 -12.80 -13.34 -12.53
N ASP A 33 -13.01 -12.32 -13.38
CA ASP A 33 -14.31 -11.72 -13.73
C ASP A 33 -15.09 -11.13 -12.55
N LYS A 34 -14.41 -10.91 -11.42
CA LYS A 34 -15.00 -10.29 -10.23
C LYS A 34 -14.27 -9.00 -9.86
N ASN A 35 -15.05 -7.97 -9.61
CA ASN A 35 -14.49 -6.75 -9.00
C ASN A 35 -14.13 -7.06 -7.55
N GLN A 36 -12.85 -6.91 -7.22
CA GLN A 36 -12.33 -7.16 -5.89
C GLN A 36 -11.56 -5.95 -5.38
N ILE A 37 -11.67 -5.67 -4.09
CA ILE A 37 -10.82 -4.73 -3.38
C ILE A 37 -9.92 -5.54 -2.46
N PHE A 38 -8.62 -5.37 -2.64
CA PHE A 38 -7.63 -5.95 -1.75
C PHE A 38 -7.30 -4.96 -0.64
N PHE A 39 -7.12 -5.49 0.56
CA PHE A 39 -6.92 -4.67 1.75
C PHE A 39 -5.98 -5.37 2.76
N MET A 40 -5.41 -4.59 3.65
CA MET A 40 -4.81 -5.06 4.89
C MET A 40 -5.91 -5.14 5.95
N GLY A 41 -6.20 -6.35 6.44
CA GLY A 41 -6.96 -6.54 7.68
C GLY A 41 -5.98 -6.54 8.84
N TRP A 42 -6.27 -5.84 9.93
CA TRP A 42 -5.31 -5.70 11.00
C TRP A 42 -5.91 -5.87 12.39
N LYS A 43 -5.04 -6.32 13.29
CA LYS A 43 -5.29 -6.47 14.72
C LYS A 43 -4.25 -5.68 15.50
N PHE A 44 -4.66 -5.23 16.67
CA PHE A 44 -3.78 -4.58 17.64
C PHE A 44 -4.00 -5.24 19.02
N PRO A 45 -3.32 -6.36 19.29
CA PRO A 45 -3.45 -7.06 20.57
C PRO A 45 -2.91 -6.20 21.72
N ASP A 46 -3.44 -6.40 22.92
CA ASP A 46 -2.95 -5.74 24.12
C ASP A 46 -1.46 -6.08 24.37
N ASN A 47 -0.66 -5.04 24.62
CA ASN A 47 0.78 -5.14 24.91
C ASN A 47 1.63 -5.81 23.80
N ALA A 48 1.20 -5.74 22.55
CA ALA A 48 1.94 -6.24 21.40
C ALA A 48 1.91 -5.22 20.24
N HIS A 49 2.76 -5.42 19.25
CA HIS A 49 2.67 -4.67 18.00
C HIS A 49 1.40 -5.05 17.23
N TRP A 50 0.91 -4.12 16.42
CA TRP A 50 -0.12 -4.44 15.43
C TRP A 50 0.40 -5.49 14.47
N TYR A 51 -0.46 -6.30 13.93
CA TYR A 51 -0.13 -7.15 12.79
C TYR A 51 -1.27 -7.20 11.80
N GLY A 52 -0.92 -7.36 10.53
CA GLY A 52 -1.85 -7.41 9.43
C GLY A 52 -1.70 -8.66 8.58
N GLN A 53 -2.77 -8.96 7.86
CA GLN A 53 -2.81 -9.97 6.81
C GLN A 53 -3.57 -9.39 5.62
N ILE A 54 -3.36 -9.95 4.43
CA ILE A 54 -4.03 -9.46 3.23
C ILE A 54 -5.36 -10.17 3.07
N GLY A 55 -6.43 -9.39 2.98
CA GLY A 55 -7.77 -9.83 2.66
C GLY A 55 -8.25 -9.32 1.32
N ASN A 56 -9.35 -9.89 0.85
CA ASN A 56 -10.07 -9.40 -0.31
C ASN A 56 -11.55 -9.23 0.01
N LEU A 57 -12.14 -8.24 -0.64
CA LEU A 57 -13.54 -7.91 -0.60
C LEU A 57 -14.09 -8.08 -1.99
N ILE A 58 -15.08 -8.94 -2.16
CA ILE A 58 -15.74 -9.16 -3.43
C ILE A 58 -16.92 -8.21 -3.56
N ILE A 59 -16.86 -7.35 -4.58
CA ILE A 59 -17.96 -6.45 -4.93
C ILE A 59 -18.88 -7.22 -5.87
N ASN A 60 -20.07 -7.50 -5.39
CA ASN A 60 -21.17 -8.06 -6.18
C ASN A 60 -22.32 -7.07 -6.20
N ASP A 61 -23.42 -7.41 -6.86
CA ASP A 61 -24.63 -6.58 -6.94
C ASP A 61 -25.39 -6.50 -5.60
N SER A 62 -24.88 -7.13 -4.55
CA SER A 62 -25.43 -7.03 -3.19
C SER A 62 -25.05 -5.68 -2.55
N PRO A 63 -25.95 -5.05 -1.82
CA PRO A 63 -25.66 -3.84 -1.07
C PRO A 63 -24.62 -4.05 0.06
N SER A 64 -24.39 -5.31 0.45
CA SER A 64 -23.38 -5.65 1.46
C SER A 64 -22.26 -6.46 0.80
N PRO A 65 -21.03 -5.92 0.78
CA PRO A 65 -19.89 -6.65 0.25
C PRO A 65 -19.57 -7.87 1.13
N TYR A 66 -19.11 -8.94 0.51
CA TYR A 66 -18.70 -10.14 1.23
C TYR A 66 -17.19 -10.08 1.53
N ILE A 67 -16.85 -10.24 2.80
CA ILE A 67 -15.48 -10.41 3.28
C ILE A 67 -15.35 -11.83 3.83
N PRO A 68 -14.42 -12.66 3.30
CA PRO A 68 -14.14 -13.97 3.88
C PRO A 68 -13.61 -13.85 5.33
N ASP A 69 -13.92 -14.82 6.18
CA ASP A 69 -13.44 -14.85 7.57
C ASP A 69 -11.94 -15.16 7.69
N TYR A 70 -11.34 -15.68 6.63
CA TYR A 70 -9.91 -16.00 6.55
C TYR A 70 -9.20 -15.06 5.58
N PRO A 71 -7.91 -14.75 5.82
CA PRO A 71 -7.15 -13.89 4.94
C PRO A 71 -6.91 -14.54 3.57
N PHE A 72 -6.87 -13.70 2.53
CA PHE A 72 -6.52 -14.10 1.17
C PHE A 72 -5.04 -14.51 1.08
N ILE A 73 -4.14 -13.75 1.73
CA ILE A 73 -2.75 -14.12 1.96
C ILE A 73 -2.48 -14.06 3.46
N PRO A 74 -2.35 -15.22 4.11
CA PRO A 74 -2.01 -15.29 5.53
C PRO A 74 -0.51 -15.06 5.75
N LEU A 75 -0.15 -14.93 7.01
CA LEU A 75 1.24 -15.06 7.45
C LEU A 75 1.74 -16.47 7.16
N ASP A 76 3.02 -16.59 6.78
CA ASP A 76 3.70 -17.86 6.49
C ASP A 76 5.20 -17.77 6.87
N GLU A 77 5.98 -18.77 6.50
CA GLU A 77 7.42 -18.81 6.80
C GLU A 77 8.21 -17.70 6.08
N ILE A 78 7.72 -17.21 4.93
CA ILE A 78 8.36 -16.11 4.17
C ILE A 78 8.00 -14.75 4.78
N ASP A 79 6.79 -14.63 5.30
CA ASP A 79 6.22 -13.41 5.89
C ASP A 79 5.62 -13.69 7.27
N PRO A 80 6.44 -13.95 8.29
CA PRO A 80 5.93 -14.49 9.55
C PRO A 80 5.36 -13.44 10.52
N ILE A 81 5.59 -12.15 10.29
CA ILE A 81 5.34 -11.11 11.30
C ILE A 81 4.07 -10.31 10.99
N SER A 82 4.04 -9.63 9.84
CA SER A 82 2.91 -8.77 9.48
C SER A 82 2.93 -8.43 7.99
N LEU A 83 1.75 -8.39 7.36
CA LEU A 83 1.55 -7.96 5.98
C LEU A 83 0.73 -6.67 5.92
N SER A 84 0.97 -5.84 4.89
CA SER A 84 0.23 -4.59 4.74
C SER A 84 -0.01 -4.20 3.28
N TYR A 85 -1.03 -3.38 3.06
CA TYR A 85 -1.32 -2.60 1.85
C TYR A 85 -0.94 -3.26 0.52
N PRO A 86 -1.65 -4.31 0.09
CA PRO A 86 -1.41 -4.91 -1.22
C PRO A 86 -1.80 -3.96 -2.35
N TYR A 87 -1.04 -3.96 -3.42
CA TYR A 87 -1.38 -3.32 -4.69
C TYR A 87 -1.19 -4.32 -5.83
N ILE A 88 -2.25 -4.59 -6.58
CA ILE A 88 -2.27 -5.64 -7.61
C ILE A 88 -2.61 -5.01 -8.95
N ILE A 89 -1.86 -5.37 -9.99
CA ILE A 89 -2.22 -5.10 -11.37
C ILE A 89 -2.20 -6.40 -12.19
N GLU A 90 -2.95 -6.42 -13.28
CA GLU A 90 -2.81 -7.43 -14.31
C GLU A 90 -1.95 -6.84 -15.43
N ASP A 91 -0.99 -7.61 -15.90
CA ASP A 91 -0.04 -7.20 -16.91
C ASP A 91 0.43 -8.40 -17.74
N ASP A 92 0.05 -8.42 -19.01
CA ASP A 92 0.34 -9.48 -19.97
C ASP A 92 -0.13 -10.88 -19.49
N GLY A 93 -1.33 -10.95 -18.88
CA GLY A 93 -1.92 -12.19 -18.37
C GLY A 93 -1.31 -12.69 -17.05
N ILE A 94 -0.46 -11.89 -16.40
CA ILE A 94 0.11 -12.18 -15.10
C ILE A 94 -0.37 -11.13 -14.08
N TYR A 95 -0.88 -11.60 -12.97
CA TYR A 95 -1.16 -10.74 -11.83
C TYR A 95 0.14 -10.47 -11.06
N LYS A 96 0.43 -9.21 -10.84
CA LYS A 96 1.62 -8.73 -10.13
C LYS A 96 1.16 -8.01 -8.86
N MET A 97 1.71 -8.40 -7.72
CA MET A 97 1.36 -7.80 -6.43
C MET A 97 2.61 -7.25 -5.74
N TRP A 98 2.47 -6.03 -5.25
CA TRP A 98 3.42 -5.41 -4.31
C TRP A 98 2.71 -5.22 -2.98
N TYR A 99 3.36 -5.64 -1.91
CA TYR A 99 2.75 -5.62 -0.57
C TYR A 99 3.80 -5.36 0.50
N GLY A 100 3.37 -4.78 1.61
CA GLY A 100 4.23 -4.56 2.76
C GLY A 100 4.44 -5.84 3.57
N SER A 101 5.65 -6.06 4.06
CA SER A 101 6.01 -7.16 4.94
C SER A 101 6.97 -6.68 6.03
N THR A 102 6.68 -6.97 7.29
CA THR A 102 7.55 -6.65 8.42
C THR A 102 8.65 -7.71 8.53
N ASN A 103 9.91 -7.27 8.48
CA ASN A 103 11.07 -8.12 8.73
C ASN A 103 11.47 -8.11 10.21
N SER A 104 11.30 -6.97 10.89
CA SER A 104 11.57 -6.80 12.31
C SER A 104 10.77 -5.63 12.86
N TRP A 105 10.30 -5.74 14.10
CA TRP A 105 9.75 -4.59 14.83
C TRP A 105 10.84 -3.72 15.44
N ASP A 106 11.95 -4.34 15.86
CA ASP A 106 13.09 -3.67 16.49
C ASP A 106 14.37 -4.01 15.72
N SER A 107 14.85 -3.07 14.92
CA SER A 107 16.15 -3.16 14.24
C SER A 107 17.26 -2.52 15.07
N GLU A 108 18.49 -2.48 14.54
CA GLU A 108 19.67 -1.92 15.21
C GLU A 108 19.48 -0.49 15.75
N ASN A 109 18.64 0.31 15.10
CA ASN A 109 18.32 1.68 15.50
C ASN A 109 17.01 1.81 16.31
N GLY A 110 16.43 0.69 16.76
CA GLY A 110 15.20 0.68 17.55
C GLY A 110 13.91 0.95 16.76
N GLU A 111 13.99 0.98 15.44
CA GLU A 111 12.86 1.21 14.55
C GLU A 111 12.52 -0.06 13.75
N MET A 112 11.30 -0.15 13.26
CA MET A 112 10.89 -1.30 12.46
C MET A 112 11.55 -1.33 11.08
N ILE A 113 11.78 -2.54 10.57
CA ILE A 113 12.05 -2.78 9.16
C ILE A 113 10.77 -3.34 8.54
N HIS A 114 10.14 -2.55 7.68
CA HIS A 114 8.95 -2.92 6.94
C HIS A 114 9.19 -2.67 5.46
N VAL A 115 9.24 -3.72 4.66
CA VAL A 115 9.68 -3.67 3.26
C VAL A 115 8.52 -3.85 2.30
N ILE A 116 8.68 -3.41 1.05
CA ILE A 116 7.77 -3.78 -0.04
C ILE A 116 8.33 -5.02 -0.72
N LYS A 117 7.56 -6.10 -0.69
CA LYS A 117 7.83 -7.36 -1.39
C LYS A 117 7.01 -7.45 -2.67
N TYR A 118 7.40 -8.41 -3.52
CA TYR A 118 6.77 -8.69 -4.80
C TYR A 118 6.33 -10.15 -4.89
N ALA A 119 5.16 -10.37 -5.51
CA ALA A 119 4.66 -11.69 -5.84
C ALA A 119 3.98 -11.70 -7.22
N GLU A 120 3.96 -12.84 -7.87
CA GLU A 120 3.30 -13.09 -9.17
C GLU A 120 2.27 -14.20 -9.05
N SER A 121 1.24 -14.12 -9.88
CA SER A 121 0.24 -15.18 -10.03
C SER A 121 -0.26 -15.26 -11.46
N SER A 122 -0.43 -16.45 -12.00
CA SER A 122 -1.06 -16.68 -13.30
C SER A 122 -2.57 -16.88 -13.21
N ASP A 123 -3.07 -17.21 -12.03
CA ASP A 123 -4.49 -17.54 -11.77
C ASP A 123 -5.19 -16.57 -10.80
N GLY A 124 -4.43 -15.63 -10.21
CA GLY A 124 -4.93 -14.71 -9.21
C GLY A 124 -5.26 -15.36 -7.85
N SER A 125 -4.98 -16.65 -7.67
CA SER A 125 -5.31 -17.42 -6.46
C SER A 125 -4.05 -17.95 -5.77
N THR A 126 -3.10 -18.46 -6.53
CA THR A 126 -1.81 -18.96 -6.05
C THR A 126 -0.73 -17.93 -6.34
N TRP A 127 0.00 -17.51 -5.31
CA TRP A 127 0.98 -16.44 -5.42
C TRP A 127 2.40 -16.94 -5.16
N ASP A 128 3.27 -16.71 -6.13
CA ASP A 128 4.70 -17.01 -6.04
C ASP A 128 5.44 -15.78 -5.51
N LYS A 129 5.84 -15.81 -4.23
CA LYS A 129 6.54 -14.72 -3.53
C LYS A 129 7.99 -14.63 -3.98
N LYS A 130 8.40 -13.48 -4.49
CA LYS A 130 9.74 -13.25 -5.11
C LYS A 130 10.71 -12.50 -4.18
N GLY A 131 10.26 -12.07 -3.00
CA GLY A 131 11.07 -11.36 -2.02
C GLY A 131 10.98 -9.85 -2.14
N VAL A 132 12.02 -9.15 -1.63
CA VAL A 132 12.04 -7.69 -1.53
C VAL A 132 12.12 -7.05 -2.91
N ALA A 133 11.17 -6.16 -3.22
CA ALA A 133 11.13 -5.39 -4.46
C ALA A 133 12.00 -4.13 -4.37
N ILE A 134 11.78 -3.31 -3.33
CA ILE A 134 12.52 -2.06 -3.13
C ILE A 134 13.61 -2.27 -2.10
N PRO A 135 14.89 -2.00 -2.42
CA PRO A 135 15.97 -2.05 -1.45
C PRO A 135 15.73 -1.10 -0.28
N PHE A 136 15.89 -1.59 0.94
CA PHE A 136 15.85 -0.76 2.14
C PHE A 136 17.28 -0.47 2.64
N GLU A 137 17.40 0.60 3.42
CA GLU A 137 18.64 1.02 4.01
C GLU A 137 18.35 1.62 5.39
N ILE A 138 18.94 1.00 6.44
CA ILE A 138 18.72 1.42 7.82
C ILE A 138 19.19 2.85 8.02
N GLY A 139 18.36 3.69 8.65
CA GLY A 139 18.64 5.10 8.86
C GLY A 139 18.39 6.01 7.65
N VAL A 140 18.06 5.46 6.47
CA VAL A 140 17.78 6.23 5.26
C VAL A 140 16.36 5.98 4.75
N ALA A 141 16.00 4.72 4.51
CA ALA A 141 14.66 4.32 4.09
C ALA A 141 14.44 2.86 4.48
N GLN A 142 13.79 2.60 5.61
CA GLN A 142 13.69 1.25 6.18
C GLN A 142 12.26 0.79 6.48
N ALA A 143 11.31 1.71 6.62
CA ALA A 143 9.92 1.39 6.82
C ALA A 143 9.08 1.96 5.69
N PHE A 144 8.66 1.10 4.77
CA PHE A 144 7.84 1.44 3.61
C PHE A 144 6.38 1.08 3.85
N SER A 145 5.47 1.80 3.23
CA SER A 145 4.03 1.53 3.37
C SER A 145 3.27 1.98 2.12
N ARG A 146 2.18 1.29 1.85
CA ARG A 146 1.16 1.64 0.86
C ARG A 146 1.73 1.99 -0.52
N PRO A 147 2.28 1.01 -1.25
CA PRO A 147 2.68 1.20 -2.64
C PRO A 147 1.45 1.49 -3.51
N THR A 148 1.64 2.35 -4.51
CA THR A 148 0.70 2.57 -5.62
C THR A 148 1.47 2.56 -6.91
N ILE A 149 1.02 1.80 -7.91
CA ILE A 149 1.79 1.50 -9.10
C ILE A 149 1.04 1.95 -10.36
N LEU A 150 1.75 2.62 -11.27
CA LEU A 150 1.32 2.86 -12.64
C LEU A 150 2.32 2.22 -13.61
N LYS A 151 1.83 1.63 -14.70
CA LYS A 151 2.65 1.14 -15.81
C LYS A 151 2.61 2.14 -16.95
N PHE A 152 3.78 2.58 -17.42
CA PHE A 152 3.97 3.38 -18.61
C PHE A 152 4.77 2.60 -19.65
N ASN A 153 5.04 3.20 -20.82
CA ASN A 153 5.79 2.54 -21.89
C ASN A 153 7.25 2.21 -21.50
N ASN A 154 7.82 2.95 -20.54
CA ASN A 154 9.21 2.77 -20.05
C ASN A 154 9.31 1.89 -18.81
N GLY A 155 8.21 1.29 -18.34
CA GLY A 155 8.20 0.40 -17.18
C GLY A 155 7.18 0.78 -16.12
N TYR A 156 7.51 0.45 -14.88
CA TYR A 156 6.64 0.60 -13.72
C TYR A 156 7.11 1.74 -12.85
N HIS A 157 6.17 2.50 -12.36
CA HIS A 157 6.35 3.67 -11.51
C HIS A 157 5.63 3.42 -10.20
N MET A 158 6.32 3.53 -9.09
CA MET A 158 5.75 3.30 -7.75
C MET A 158 5.94 4.53 -6.88
N TRP A 159 4.86 4.95 -6.23
CA TRP A 159 4.89 5.89 -5.11
C TRP A 159 4.54 5.12 -3.84
N TYR A 160 5.16 5.47 -2.74
CA TYR A 160 4.99 4.82 -1.45
C TYR A 160 5.29 5.77 -0.31
N SER A 161 4.84 5.46 0.89
CA SER A 161 5.31 6.13 2.09
C SER A 161 6.58 5.46 2.58
N TYR A 162 7.54 6.24 3.13
CA TYR A 162 8.71 5.67 3.78
C TYR A 162 9.14 6.51 4.99
N ARG A 163 9.84 5.85 5.93
CA ARG A 163 10.55 6.48 7.05
C ARG A 163 12.00 6.05 7.04
N SER A 164 12.87 6.96 7.50
CA SER A 164 14.31 6.71 7.60
C SER A 164 14.71 5.90 8.83
N GLY A 165 13.86 5.87 9.88
CA GLY A 165 14.19 5.19 11.12
C GLY A 165 15.03 6.03 12.09
N ASP A 166 15.03 7.34 11.90
CA ASP A 166 15.67 8.33 12.79
C ASP A 166 14.65 9.16 13.59
N GLY A 167 13.40 8.69 13.64
CA GLY A 167 12.28 9.43 14.21
C GLY A 167 11.58 10.39 13.23
N THR A 168 12.09 10.57 12.01
CA THR A 168 11.45 11.40 11.00
C THR A 168 10.12 10.78 10.56
N PRO A 169 9.02 11.56 10.52
CA PRO A 169 7.74 11.09 10.02
C PRO A 169 7.77 10.62 8.57
N TYR A 170 6.72 9.95 8.14
CA TYR A 170 6.59 9.49 6.77
C TYR A 170 6.77 10.61 5.74
N ARG A 171 7.47 10.26 4.66
CA ARG A 171 7.59 11.01 3.42
C ARG A 171 7.10 10.15 2.26
N ILE A 172 6.72 10.78 1.15
CA ILE A 172 6.42 10.05 -0.08
C ILE A 172 7.70 9.86 -0.86
N GLY A 173 7.99 8.60 -1.16
CA GLY A 173 9.06 8.19 -2.05
C GLY A 173 8.54 7.82 -3.43
N TYR A 174 9.46 7.77 -4.37
CA TYR A 174 9.23 7.31 -5.72
C TYR A 174 10.33 6.34 -6.14
N ALA A 175 9.93 5.30 -6.88
CA ALA A 175 10.86 4.37 -7.51
C ALA A 175 10.38 4.01 -8.91
N HIS A 176 11.33 3.64 -9.76
CA HIS A 176 11.12 3.15 -11.11
C HIS A 176 11.68 1.75 -11.29
N SER A 177 11.02 0.95 -12.13
CA SER A 177 11.44 -0.40 -12.48
C SER A 177 11.10 -0.71 -13.94
N ALA A 178 12.03 -1.33 -14.67
CA ALA A 178 11.77 -1.78 -16.03
C ALA A 178 10.91 -3.05 -16.09
N ASP A 179 10.96 -3.89 -15.05
CA ASP A 179 10.34 -5.23 -15.01
C ASP A 179 9.29 -5.41 -13.89
N GLY A 180 9.16 -4.42 -13.00
CA GLY A 180 8.30 -4.48 -11.83
C GLY A 180 8.88 -5.28 -10.65
N LYS A 181 10.06 -5.89 -10.80
CA LYS A 181 10.70 -6.75 -9.79
C LYS A 181 11.84 -6.04 -9.07
N SER A 182 12.71 -5.39 -9.84
CA SER A 182 13.88 -4.66 -9.35
C SER A 182 13.66 -3.17 -9.48
N TRP A 183 13.72 -2.45 -8.36
CA TRP A 183 13.35 -1.04 -8.30
C TRP A 183 14.53 -0.15 -7.92
N ILE A 184 14.60 1.02 -8.55
CA ILE A 184 15.56 2.06 -8.24
C ILE A 184 14.81 3.24 -7.62
N ARG A 185 15.24 3.66 -6.41
CA ARG A 185 14.64 4.80 -5.69
C ARG A 185 15.09 6.13 -6.27
N HIS A 186 14.17 7.07 -6.44
CA HIS A 186 14.38 8.43 -6.93
C HIS A 186 13.56 9.42 -6.08
N HIS A 187 13.84 9.49 -4.78
CA HIS A 187 13.09 10.33 -3.84
C HIS A 187 13.12 11.81 -4.20
N ASP A 188 14.17 12.27 -4.86
CA ASP A 188 14.38 13.64 -5.36
C ASP A 188 13.37 14.06 -6.46
N LYS A 189 12.72 13.09 -7.11
CA LYS A 189 11.65 13.37 -8.10
C LYS A 189 10.33 13.80 -7.46
N VAL A 190 10.07 13.47 -6.19
CA VAL A 190 8.85 13.91 -5.50
C VAL A 190 9.00 15.34 -5.04
N ARG A 191 8.38 16.27 -5.75
CA ARG A 191 8.47 17.71 -5.50
C ARG A 191 7.08 18.34 -5.46
N GLY A 192 6.97 19.53 -4.86
CA GLY A 192 5.72 20.29 -4.81
C GLY A 192 4.72 19.84 -3.73
N ILE A 193 5.16 18.97 -2.82
CA ILE A 193 4.41 18.56 -1.61
C ILE A 193 5.26 18.83 -0.36
N GLY A 194 4.64 18.83 0.83
CA GLY A 194 5.36 19.07 2.09
C GLY A 194 5.77 20.53 2.31
N ILE A 195 5.07 21.46 1.68
CA ILE A 195 5.40 22.89 1.70
C ILE A 195 4.37 23.76 2.40
N SER A 196 3.27 23.20 2.85
CA SER A 196 2.17 23.90 3.52
C SER A 196 2.03 23.43 4.97
N ASP A 197 1.44 24.25 5.83
CA ASP A 197 1.32 23.95 7.26
C ASP A 197 0.63 22.61 7.56
N TRP A 198 -0.29 22.18 6.70
CA TRP A 198 -1.02 20.93 6.86
C TRP A 198 -0.26 19.69 6.39
N ASP A 199 0.87 19.83 5.65
CA ASP A 199 1.64 18.71 5.08
C ASP A 199 3.16 18.82 5.28
N ASN A 200 3.69 19.88 5.90
CA ASN A 200 5.12 20.13 6.02
C ASN A 200 5.86 19.16 6.95
N HIS A 201 5.15 18.53 7.87
CA HIS A 201 5.72 17.61 8.85
C HIS A 201 5.63 16.14 8.40
N MET A 202 4.53 15.73 7.76
CA MET A 202 4.30 14.36 7.28
C MET A 202 3.58 14.37 5.92
N GLN A 203 4.00 13.48 5.02
CA GLN A 203 3.24 13.12 3.83
C GLN A 203 3.20 11.59 3.72
N CYS A 204 2.00 11.01 3.64
CA CYS A 204 1.89 9.56 3.61
C CYS A 204 0.70 9.06 2.79
N TYR A 205 0.67 7.75 2.58
CA TYR A 205 -0.41 7.00 1.94
C TYR A 205 -0.77 7.50 0.54
N PRO A 206 0.22 7.54 -0.38
CA PRO A 206 -0.03 7.99 -1.74
C PRO A 206 -1.00 7.06 -2.47
N PHE A 207 -1.78 7.65 -3.38
CA PHE A 207 -2.57 6.94 -4.36
C PHE A 207 -2.49 7.65 -5.71
N ALA A 208 -1.90 7.00 -6.71
CA ALA A 208 -1.67 7.56 -8.03
C ALA A 208 -2.73 7.08 -9.03
N VAL A 209 -3.24 8.01 -9.81
CA VAL A 209 -4.17 7.76 -10.93
C VAL A 209 -3.64 8.41 -12.19
N LEU A 210 -3.59 7.66 -13.29
CA LEU A 210 -3.30 8.21 -14.62
C LEU A 210 -4.62 8.60 -15.30
N TYR A 211 -4.73 9.86 -15.69
CA TYR A 211 -5.86 10.36 -16.46
C TYR A 211 -5.42 11.48 -17.40
N ASN A 212 -5.76 11.36 -18.69
CA ASN A 212 -5.39 12.34 -19.73
C ASN A 212 -3.90 12.73 -19.70
N ASP A 213 -3.01 11.73 -19.70
CA ASP A 213 -1.55 11.89 -19.66
C ASP A 213 -1.00 12.63 -18.44
N LYS A 214 -1.81 12.79 -17.41
CA LYS A 214 -1.41 13.36 -16.12
C LYS A 214 -1.49 12.34 -15.00
N VAL A 215 -0.52 12.42 -14.10
CA VAL A 215 -0.52 11.67 -12.85
C VAL A 215 -1.18 12.53 -11.78
N TYR A 216 -2.25 12.02 -11.21
CA TYR A 216 -2.95 12.58 -10.05
C TYR A 216 -2.50 11.80 -8.82
N LEU A 217 -1.64 12.39 -8.01
CA LEU A 217 -1.12 11.77 -6.79
C LEU A 217 -1.85 12.35 -5.59
N PHE A 218 -2.76 11.57 -5.03
CA PHE A 218 -3.43 11.89 -3.76
C PHE A 218 -2.55 11.45 -2.59
N TYR A 219 -2.53 12.18 -1.49
CA TYR A 219 -1.78 11.83 -0.30
C TYR A 219 -2.36 12.46 0.96
N ASN A 220 -2.04 11.89 2.10
CA ASN A 220 -2.39 12.44 3.40
C ASN A 220 -1.26 13.34 3.92
N GLY A 221 -1.62 14.47 4.50
CA GLY A 221 -0.72 15.38 5.22
C GLY A 221 -0.47 14.96 6.66
N ASN A 222 -0.18 15.96 7.49
CA ASN A 222 0.21 15.80 8.88
C ASN A 222 -0.78 14.92 9.68
N ASN A 223 -0.24 14.21 10.67
CA ASN A 223 -1.01 13.33 11.56
C ASN A 223 -1.87 12.31 10.78
N TYR A 224 -1.27 11.68 9.73
CA TYR A 224 -1.92 10.68 8.88
C TYR A 224 -3.18 11.19 8.16
N GLY A 225 -3.21 12.48 7.85
CA GLY A 225 -4.33 13.13 7.16
C GLY A 225 -5.36 13.77 8.08
N LYS A 226 -5.13 13.81 9.40
CA LYS A 226 -6.01 14.53 10.34
C LYS A 226 -6.08 16.03 10.02
N GLU A 227 -5.00 16.60 9.52
CA GLU A 227 -4.91 18.01 9.15
C GLU A 227 -5.25 18.28 7.69
N GLY A 228 -5.44 17.24 6.89
CA GLY A 228 -5.86 17.34 5.50
C GLY A 228 -5.27 16.26 4.59
N PHE A 229 -5.77 16.22 3.36
CA PHE A 229 -5.20 15.46 2.26
C PHE A 229 -4.96 16.37 1.06
N GLY A 230 -4.00 16.00 0.22
CA GLY A 230 -3.59 16.79 -0.92
C GLY A 230 -3.66 16.04 -2.23
N LEU A 231 -3.50 16.81 -3.29
CA LEU A 231 -3.42 16.35 -4.66
C LEU A 231 -2.27 17.08 -5.37
N LEU A 232 -1.29 16.30 -5.83
CA LEU A 232 -0.27 16.76 -6.78
C LEU A 232 -0.68 16.30 -8.18
N ILE A 233 -0.69 17.23 -9.14
CA ILE A 233 -0.96 16.92 -10.56
C ILE A 233 0.31 17.24 -11.35
N THR A 234 0.82 16.23 -12.06
CA THR A 234 2.01 16.36 -12.91
C THR A 234 1.75 15.78 -14.30
N ASP A 235 2.59 16.09 -15.26
CA ASP A 235 2.60 15.34 -16.52
C ASP A 235 3.22 13.96 -16.29
N LYS A 236 2.75 12.92 -16.99
CA LYS A 236 3.34 11.58 -16.88
C LYS A 236 4.82 11.56 -17.26
N ASN A 237 5.22 12.46 -18.17
CA ASN A 237 6.62 12.57 -18.65
C ASN A 237 7.58 13.11 -17.58
N ASP A 238 7.08 13.77 -16.53
CA ASP A 238 7.91 14.22 -15.40
C ASP A 238 8.50 13.04 -14.61
N TRP A 239 7.93 11.85 -14.78
CA TRP A 239 8.36 10.62 -14.10
C TRP A 239 9.20 9.68 -14.97
N ILE A 240 9.33 9.98 -16.27
CA ILE A 240 10.09 9.19 -17.24
C ILE A 240 11.59 9.54 -17.24
#